data_43aa37da28953d978e48dbb3caf7ef94
#
_entry.id   43aa37da28953d978e48dbb3caf7ef94
#
_cell.length_a   1.000
_cell.length_b   1.000
_cell.length_c   1.000
_cell.angle_alpha   90.00
_cell.angle_beta   90.00
_cell.angle_gamma   90.00
#
_symmetry.space_group_name_H-M   'P 1'
#
loop_
_entity.id
_entity.type
_entity.pdbx_description
1 polymer ?
#
loop_
_entity_poly.entity_id
_entity_poly.type
_entity_poly.pdbx_seq_one_letter_code
_entity_poly.pdbx_strand_id
1 'polypeptide(L)'
;MAALSRRFLLASSLSLASVGGFSRQVSAQPAPSAPTAKVERLDPSLDALIDVDAPVEVLTDGFQWAEGPIWIGGADGFLLASDPPKNIIFQWSPKGGRSEWLQPSGYEGPPTPRLREAGSNGLFLGRGGIVVADSGNRCIGRIDLKTKAKSVIVDRFEGKRFNSPNDLCISPIDGSIYFTDPAYGLTGTDKSPDRELDFTGVFRVTPDNKVTLLGKYNAPNGIGISPDGRHLYHTDRDQGWVVHSLDGQGQSVSSRPFIDRAAQGFKSTSGDGLKVDQTGNVWLSGDGISIVNPQGKRIGVIRITGPAANCEIGADGHLYIAANRHLMRVKIKAKKLKAPV
;
A
#
# COMPACT_ATOMS: atom_id res chain seq x y z
N MET A 1 28.23 -88.69 -8.16
CA MET A 1 26.89 -89.31 -7.97
C MET A 1 25.88 -88.18 -8.04
N ALA A 2 25.32 -87.99 -9.10
CA ALA A 2 24.00 -88.21 -9.62
C ALA A 2 22.87 -87.78 -8.69
N ALA A 3 22.12 -86.85 -9.13
CA ALA A 3 20.65 -86.98 -9.25
C ALA A 3 20.01 -85.71 -9.90
N LEU A 4 19.37 -86.04 -10.99
CA LEU A 4 18.42 -85.21 -11.74
C LEU A 4 17.18 -84.86 -10.91
N SER A 5 16.56 -83.73 -11.15
CA SER A 5 15.10 -83.65 -11.06
C SER A 5 14.50 -82.36 -11.72
N ARG A 6 13.78 -82.61 -12.72
CA ARG A 6 12.51 -82.16 -13.27
C ARG A 6 12.17 -80.66 -13.17
N ARG A 7 12.09 -80.06 -14.35
CA ARG A 7 11.38 -78.82 -14.72
C ARG A 7 9.86 -79.03 -14.61
N PHE A 8 9.18 -78.05 -13.91
CA PHE A 8 7.76 -77.81 -14.06
C PHE A 8 7.58 -76.49 -14.77
N LEU A 9 6.96 -76.52 -15.94
CA LEU A 9 6.45 -75.39 -16.66
C LEU A 9 5.12 -75.04 -16.04
N LEU A 10 5.01 -73.83 -15.49
CA LEU A 10 3.71 -73.22 -15.18
C LEU A 10 3.50 -72.02 -16.13
N ALA A 11 2.47 -72.22 -16.98
CA ALA A 11 1.99 -71.15 -17.85
C ALA A 11 1.20 -70.11 -17.00
N SER A 12 1.74 -68.87 -16.96
CA SER A 12 1.03 -67.75 -16.33
C SER A 12 0.32 -66.96 -17.41
N SER A 13 -0.99 -66.96 -17.37
CA SER A 13 -1.87 -66.15 -18.19
C SER A 13 -1.74 -64.69 -17.75
N LEU A 14 -1.25 -63.81 -18.62
CA LEU A 14 -1.29 -62.35 -18.43
C LEU A 14 -2.73 -61.85 -18.65
N SER A 15 -3.39 -61.45 -17.59
CA SER A 15 -4.60 -60.63 -17.67
C SER A 15 -4.21 -59.17 -17.88
N LEU A 16 -4.45 -58.59 -19.05
CA LEU A 16 -4.41 -57.15 -19.26
C LEU A 16 -5.53 -56.45 -18.49
N ALA A 17 -5.21 -55.84 -17.37
CA ALA A 17 -6.11 -54.88 -16.72
C ALA A 17 -5.98 -53.54 -17.45
N SER A 18 -7.04 -53.13 -18.14
CA SER A 18 -7.17 -51.81 -18.72
C SER A 18 -7.31 -50.76 -17.58
N VAL A 19 -6.23 -50.00 -17.35
CA VAL A 19 -6.27 -48.83 -16.45
C VAL A 19 -7.01 -47.71 -17.17
N GLY A 20 -8.29 -47.58 -16.86
CA GLY A 20 -9.10 -46.45 -17.28
C GLY A 20 -8.53 -45.17 -16.64
N GLY A 21 -7.86 -44.35 -17.44
CA GLY A 21 -7.39 -43.04 -17.02
C GLY A 21 -8.57 -42.13 -16.72
N PHE A 22 -8.91 -41.90 -15.43
CA PHE A 22 -9.72 -40.80 -15.03
C PHE A 22 -8.93 -39.50 -15.19
N SER A 23 -9.08 -38.85 -16.34
CA SER A 23 -8.69 -37.43 -16.48
C SER A 23 -9.56 -36.60 -15.58
N ARG A 24 -9.07 -36.23 -14.39
CA ARG A 24 -9.66 -35.14 -13.59
C ARG A 24 -9.58 -33.88 -14.45
N GLN A 25 -10.70 -33.49 -15.02
CA GLN A 25 -10.88 -32.11 -15.49
C GLN A 25 -10.76 -31.20 -14.25
N VAL A 26 -9.60 -30.57 -14.11
CA VAL A 26 -9.48 -29.41 -13.21
C VAL A 26 -10.31 -28.32 -13.86
N SER A 27 -11.53 -28.12 -13.37
CA SER A 27 -12.31 -26.97 -13.76
C SER A 27 -11.53 -25.74 -13.31
N ALA A 28 -11.04 -24.97 -14.28
CA ALA A 28 -10.45 -23.66 -13.99
C ALA A 28 -11.51 -22.83 -13.26
N GLN A 29 -11.23 -22.39 -12.02
CA GLN A 29 -12.08 -21.42 -11.36
C GLN A 29 -12.19 -20.19 -12.28
N PRO A 30 -13.40 -19.67 -12.51
CA PRO A 30 -13.57 -18.45 -13.28
C PRO A 30 -12.70 -17.35 -12.66
N ALA A 31 -11.98 -16.61 -13.50
CA ALA A 31 -11.20 -15.46 -13.04
C ALA A 31 -12.13 -14.53 -12.23
N PRO A 32 -11.69 -14.03 -11.07
CA PRO A 32 -12.50 -13.12 -10.27
C PRO A 32 -12.95 -11.94 -11.14
N SER A 33 -14.24 -11.62 -11.10
CA SER A 33 -14.78 -10.49 -11.85
C SER A 33 -14.08 -9.20 -11.45
N ALA A 34 -13.89 -8.30 -12.43
CA ALA A 34 -13.34 -6.99 -12.16
C ALA A 34 -14.16 -6.26 -11.07
N PRO A 35 -13.53 -5.50 -10.16
CA PRO A 35 -14.24 -4.78 -9.12
C PRO A 35 -15.18 -3.74 -9.74
N THR A 36 -16.39 -3.64 -9.19
CA THR A 36 -17.31 -2.57 -9.51
C THR A 36 -17.15 -1.43 -8.50
N ALA A 37 -17.39 -0.20 -8.94
CA ALA A 37 -17.32 0.94 -8.05
C ALA A 37 -18.34 2.01 -8.43
N LYS A 38 -18.76 2.81 -7.43
CA LYS A 38 -19.60 3.99 -7.63
C LYS A 38 -19.31 5.05 -6.57
N VAL A 39 -19.52 6.30 -6.92
CA VAL A 39 -19.48 7.41 -5.98
C VAL A 39 -20.83 7.55 -5.26
N GLU A 40 -20.81 7.74 -3.96
CA GLU A 40 -21.99 7.97 -3.11
C GLU A 40 -21.81 9.30 -2.37
N ARG A 41 -22.76 10.20 -2.57
CA ARG A 41 -22.79 11.50 -1.88
C ARG A 41 -23.45 11.34 -0.52
N LEU A 42 -22.75 11.76 0.53
CA LEU A 42 -23.28 11.84 1.89
C LEU A 42 -23.54 13.27 2.33
N ASP A 43 -22.87 14.25 1.68
CA ASP A 43 -23.02 15.68 1.92
C ASP A 43 -22.84 16.46 0.61
N PRO A 44 -23.60 17.57 0.38
CA PRO A 44 -23.48 18.38 -0.83
C PRO A 44 -22.08 18.96 -1.09
N SER A 45 -21.25 19.15 -0.06
CA SER A 45 -19.88 19.63 -0.22
C SER A 45 -18.97 18.69 -1.01
N LEU A 46 -19.35 17.42 -1.19
CA LEU A 46 -18.66 16.47 -2.05
C LEU A 46 -18.59 16.95 -3.51
N ASP A 47 -19.60 17.67 -4.00
CA ASP A 47 -19.71 18.09 -5.40
C ASP A 47 -18.56 19.02 -5.85
N ALA A 48 -17.89 19.67 -4.89
CA ALA A 48 -16.68 20.44 -5.14
C ALA A 48 -15.44 19.57 -5.42
N LEU A 49 -15.48 18.30 -5.04
CA LEU A 49 -14.33 17.38 -5.08
C LEU A 49 -14.45 16.31 -6.18
N ILE A 50 -15.66 15.82 -6.43
CA ILE A 50 -15.93 14.74 -7.41
C ILE A 50 -17.39 14.80 -7.86
N ASP A 51 -17.65 14.41 -9.10
CA ASP A 51 -19.02 14.19 -9.57
C ASP A 51 -19.51 12.80 -9.17
N VAL A 52 -20.75 12.71 -8.68
CA VAL A 52 -21.33 11.42 -8.25
C VAL A 52 -21.52 10.44 -9.39
N ASP A 53 -21.70 10.94 -10.62
CA ASP A 53 -21.85 10.13 -11.83
C ASP A 53 -20.53 9.86 -12.54
N ALA A 54 -19.38 10.27 -11.96
CA ALA A 54 -18.08 10.02 -12.55
C ALA A 54 -17.82 8.50 -12.64
N PRO A 55 -17.52 7.96 -13.83
CA PRO A 55 -17.23 6.55 -13.99
C PRO A 55 -15.91 6.19 -13.28
N VAL A 56 -15.93 5.07 -12.57
CA VAL A 56 -14.71 4.49 -11.99
C VAL A 56 -14.21 3.41 -12.94
N GLU A 57 -13.00 3.60 -13.46
CA GLU A 57 -12.40 2.74 -14.47
C GLU A 57 -11.41 1.75 -13.83
N VAL A 58 -11.44 0.48 -14.25
CA VAL A 58 -10.38 -0.49 -13.95
C VAL A 58 -9.29 -0.33 -15.01
N LEU A 59 -8.08 0.02 -14.59
CA LEU A 59 -6.96 0.31 -15.48
C LEU A 59 -6.16 -0.94 -15.85
N THR A 60 -5.91 -1.79 -14.86
CA THR A 60 -5.13 -3.02 -14.99
C THR A 60 -5.32 -3.90 -13.76
N ASP A 61 -4.95 -5.16 -13.90
CA ASP A 61 -4.92 -6.16 -12.85
C ASP A 61 -3.54 -6.84 -12.73
N GLY A 62 -3.49 -7.96 -11.99
CA GLY A 62 -2.32 -8.84 -11.92
C GLY A 62 -1.32 -8.47 -10.82
N PHE A 63 -1.66 -7.57 -9.90
CA PHE A 63 -0.94 -7.41 -8.64
C PHE A 63 -1.22 -8.61 -7.72
N GLN A 64 -0.30 -8.91 -6.84
CA GLN A 64 -0.59 -9.73 -5.67
C GLN A 64 -1.28 -8.88 -4.61
N TRP A 65 -0.75 -7.67 -4.36
CA TRP A 65 -1.33 -6.63 -3.53
C TRP A 65 -0.84 -5.27 -4.01
N ALA A 66 -1.72 -4.48 -4.67
CA ALA A 66 -1.38 -3.14 -5.16
C ALA A 66 -1.30 -2.15 -4.01
N GLU A 67 -0.20 -1.39 -3.95
CA GLU A 67 0.10 -0.41 -2.89
C GLU A 67 0.80 0.83 -3.42
N GLY A 68 0.92 1.85 -2.55
CA GLY A 68 1.73 3.03 -2.69
C GLY A 68 1.63 3.74 -4.04
N PRO A 69 0.43 3.96 -4.61
CA PRO A 69 0.31 4.59 -5.92
C PRO A 69 0.82 6.03 -5.87
N ILE A 70 1.62 6.44 -6.87
CA ILE A 70 1.99 7.84 -7.09
C ILE A 70 1.92 8.20 -8.57
N TRP A 71 1.43 9.42 -8.86
CA TRP A 71 1.43 9.97 -10.20
C TRP A 71 2.70 10.79 -10.46
N ILE A 72 3.41 10.48 -11.54
CA ILE A 72 4.64 11.16 -11.96
C ILE A 72 4.36 11.99 -13.21
N GLY A 73 4.67 13.27 -13.17
CA GLY A 73 4.52 14.20 -14.29
C GLY A 73 3.20 14.96 -14.32
N GLY A 74 2.91 15.60 -15.45
CA GLY A 74 1.69 16.36 -15.71
C GLY A 74 0.58 15.51 -16.34
N ALA A 75 -0.17 16.10 -17.30
CA ALA A 75 -1.29 15.42 -17.96
C ALA A 75 -0.87 14.15 -18.75
N ASP A 76 0.31 14.14 -19.34
CA ASP A 76 0.90 13.00 -20.06
C ASP A 76 1.82 12.14 -19.17
N GLY A 77 1.61 12.16 -17.88
CA GLY A 77 2.39 11.43 -16.90
C GLY A 77 2.10 9.93 -16.87
N PHE A 78 2.62 9.28 -15.83
CA PHE A 78 2.40 7.86 -15.57
C PHE A 78 2.23 7.59 -14.07
N LEU A 79 1.57 6.49 -13.76
CA LEU A 79 1.39 6.00 -12.40
C LEU A 79 2.49 5.00 -12.09
N LEU A 80 3.09 5.11 -10.90
CA LEU A 80 3.83 4.02 -10.28
C LEU A 80 3.00 3.45 -9.14
N ALA A 81 3.08 2.14 -8.95
CA ALA A 81 2.44 1.44 -7.84
C ALA A 81 3.31 0.26 -7.40
N SER A 82 3.43 0.08 -6.10
CA SER A 82 4.17 -1.02 -5.49
C SER A 82 3.34 -2.31 -5.48
N ASP A 83 4.03 -3.45 -5.57
CA ASP A 83 3.53 -4.78 -5.24
C ASP A 83 4.49 -5.38 -4.20
N PRO A 84 4.32 -5.05 -2.90
CA PRO A 84 5.28 -5.39 -1.86
C PRO A 84 5.56 -6.90 -1.76
N PRO A 85 4.56 -7.80 -1.86
CA PRO A 85 4.82 -9.25 -1.85
C PRO A 85 5.63 -9.74 -3.05
N LYS A 86 5.47 -9.11 -4.23
CA LYS A 86 6.22 -9.46 -5.44
C LYS A 86 7.60 -8.81 -5.51
N ASN A 87 7.87 -7.83 -4.66
CA ASN A 87 9.08 -7.04 -4.70
C ASN A 87 9.26 -6.28 -6.03
N ILE A 88 8.15 -5.68 -6.53
CA ILE A 88 8.11 -4.96 -7.81
C ILE A 88 7.43 -3.62 -7.63
N ILE A 89 7.93 -2.57 -8.31
CA ILE A 89 7.17 -1.38 -8.64
C ILE A 89 6.74 -1.50 -10.10
N PHE A 90 5.44 -1.41 -10.35
CA PHE A 90 4.87 -1.35 -11.70
C PHE A 90 4.65 0.10 -12.13
N GLN A 91 4.80 0.33 -13.42
CA GLN A 91 4.37 1.55 -14.10
C GLN A 91 3.09 1.26 -14.87
N TRP A 92 2.17 2.23 -14.87
CA TRP A 92 1.02 2.24 -15.76
C TRP A 92 0.90 3.61 -16.45
N SER A 93 0.55 3.61 -17.73
CA SER A 93 0.22 4.84 -18.46
C SER A 93 -0.94 4.59 -19.45
N PRO A 94 -1.71 5.63 -19.81
CA PRO A 94 -2.82 5.48 -20.77
C PRO A 94 -2.40 4.90 -22.13
N LYS A 95 -1.18 5.20 -22.57
CA LYS A 95 -0.66 4.75 -23.87
C LYS A 95 0.06 3.40 -23.83
N GLY A 96 0.75 3.12 -22.71
CA GLY A 96 1.65 1.95 -22.60
C GLY A 96 1.08 0.81 -21.77
N GLY A 97 -0.08 0.98 -21.12
CA GLY A 97 -0.59 -0.02 -20.18
C GLY A 97 0.35 -0.23 -18.99
N ARG A 98 0.33 -1.43 -18.41
CA ARG A 98 1.18 -1.81 -17.28
C ARG A 98 2.48 -2.48 -17.74
N SER A 99 3.59 -2.09 -17.10
CA SER A 99 4.91 -2.72 -17.25
C SER A 99 5.65 -2.73 -15.91
N GLU A 100 6.65 -3.56 -15.77
CA GLU A 100 7.56 -3.51 -14.62
C GLU A 100 8.44 -2.26 -14.73
N TRP A 101 8.49 -1.46 -13.66
CA TRP A 101 9.33 -0.28 -13.61
C TRP A 101 10.64 -0.55 -12.86
N LEU A 102 10.58 -1.27 -11.73
CA LEU A 102 11.75 -1.62 -10.92
C LEU A 102 11.54 -2.97 -10.23
N GLN A 103 12.52 -3.88 -10.40
CA GLN A 103 12.62 -5.17 -9.71
C GLN A 103 14.10 -5.51 -9.49
N PRO A 104 14.52 -5.84 -8.25
CA PRO A 104 13.75 -5.79 -7.00
C PRO A 104 13.49 -4.34 -6.55
N SER A 105 12.30 -4.07 -6.02
CA SER A 105 11.92 -2.74 -5.54
C SER A 105 12.43 -2.45 -4.13
N GLY A 106 12.56 -3.47 -3.30
CA GLY A 106 13.06 -3.44 -1.93
C GLY A 106 14.28 -4.34 -1.75
N TYR A 107 14.12 -5.45 -1.04
CA TYR A 107 15.19 -6.39 -0.68
C TYR A 107 15.85 -7.02 -1.91
N GLU A 108 17.19 -6.93 -1.97
CA GLU A 108 18.01 -7.40 -3.11
C GLU A 108 18.70 -8.75 -2.87
N GLY A 109 18.59 -9.28 -1.64
CA GLY A 109 19.19 -10.58 -1.31
C GLY A 109 18.40 -11.78 -1.86
N PRO A 110 18.89 -13.00 -1.63
CA PRO A 110 18.16 -14.20 -2.03
C PRO A 110 16.81 -14.29 -1.30
N PRO A 111 15.81 -14.98 -1.90
CA PRO A 111 14.52 -15.19 -1.24
C PRO A 111 14.69 -15.72 0.18
N THR A 112 13.98 -15.13 1.12
CA THR A 112 14.09 -15.45 2.55
C THR A 112 12.71 -15.63 3.17
N PRO A 113 12.51 -16.65 4.03
CA PRO A 113 11.26 -16.84 4.74
C PRO A 113 11.02 -15.79 5.85
N ARG A 114 11.98 -14.90 6.10
CA ARG A 114 11.88 -13.83 7.12
C ARG A 114 11.01 -12.68 6.69
N LEU A 115 10.86 -12.46 5.39
CA LEU A 115 10.10 -11.35 4.81
C LEU A 115 8.79 -11.86 4.20
N ARG A 116 7.67 -11.34 4.68
CA ARG A 116 6.35 -11.51 4.08
C ARG A 116 6.19 -10.58 2.85
N GLU A 117 6.78 -9.39 2.94
CA GLU A 117 6.79 -8.38 1.91
C GLU A 117 8.24 -7.93 1.70
N ALA A 118 8.86 -8.43 0.65
CA ALA A 118 10.26 -8.12 0.33
C ALA A 118 10.41 -6.80 -0.45
N GLY A 119 9.31 -6.24 -0.96
CA GLY A 119 9.31 -5.02 -1.78
C GLY A 119 9.14 -3.74 -0.99
N SER A 120 9.24 -2.63 -1.73
CA SER A 120 8.79 -1.32 -1.29
C SER A 120 7.27 -1.27 -1.16
N ASN A 121 6.74 -0.36 -0.31
CA ASN A 121 5.32 -0.12 -0.11
C ASN A 121 4.95 1.33 -0.49
N GLY A 122 4.81 2.24 0.45
CA GLY A 122 4.47 3.63 0.19
C GLY A 122 5.50 4.36 -0.66
N LEU A 123 5.05 5.13 -1.63
CA LEU A 123 5.88 5.95 -2.51
C LEU A 123 5.44 7.42 -2.41
N PHE A 124 6.40 8.35 -2.51
CA PHE A 124 6.14 9.78 -2.55
C PHE A 124 7.15 10.50 -3.44
N LEU A 125 6.69 11.41 -4.29
CA LEU A 125 7.59 12.22 -5.13
C LEU A 125 8.15 13.39 -4.30
N GLY A 126 9.46 13.44 -4.12
CA GLY A 126 10.12 14.50 -3.37
C GLY A 126 11.62 14.27 -3.19
N ARG A 127 12.32 15.23 -2.62
CA ARG A 127 13.76 15.17 -2.37
C ARG A 127 14.58 14.75 -3.58
N GLY A 128 14.19 15.22 -4.78
CA GLY A 128 14.90 14.96 -6.04
C GLY A 128 14.72 13.54 -6.60
N GLY A 129 13.69 12.81 -6.19
CA GLY A 129 13.38 11.46 -6.68
C GLY A 129 12.10 10.92 -6.07
N ILE A 130 11.99 9.61 -5.95
CA ILE A 130 10.93 8.94 -5.21
C ILE A 130 11.44 8.61 -3.81
N VAL A 131 10.83 9.18 -2.77
CA VAL A 131 11.02 8.72 -1.39
C VAL A 131 10.15 7.48 -1.19
N VAL A 132 10.71 6.46 -0.59
CA VAL A 132 10.09 5.14 -0.50
C VAL A 132 10.12 4.60 0.92
N ALA A 133 8.99 4.08 1.39
CA ALA A 133 8.92 3.21 2.55
C ALA A 133 9.31 1.79 2.08
N ASP A 134 10.56 1.44 2.28
CA ASP A 134 11.12 0.16 1.84
C ASP A 134 10.95 -0.89 2.95
N SER A 135 9.83 -1.60 2.91
CA SER A 135 9.49 -2.63 3.90
C SER A 135 10.52 -3.76 3.91
N GLY A 136 10.99 -4.18 2.73
CA GLY A 136 11.93 -5.28 2.58
C GLY A 136 13.33 -4.98 3.13
N ASN A 137 13.85 -3.78 2.89
CA ASN A 137 15.12 -3.33 3.46
C ASN A 137 14.97 -2.68 4.84
N ARG A 138 13.73 -2.47 5.30
CA ARG A 138 13.42 -1.92 6.62
C ARG A 138 13.97 -0.49 6.79
N CYS A 139 13.75 0.36 5.79
CA CYS A 139 14.29 1.72 5.76
C CYS A 139 13.35 2.71 5.06
N ILE A 140 13.58 3.99 5.26
CA ILE A 140 13.15 5.03 4.34
C ILE A 140 14.28 5.26 3.36
N GLY A 141 13.99 5.07 2.09
CA GLY A 141 14.94 5.19 1.00
C GLY A 141 14.57 6.25 -0.01
N ARG A 142 15.42 6.39 -1.02
CA ARG A 142 15.19 7.20 -2.21
C ARG A 142 15.55 6.41 -3.45
N ILE A 143 14.72 6.52 -4.49
CA ILE A 143 14.96 5.96 -5.82
C ILE A 143 15.10 7.11 -6.80
N ASP A 144 16.19 7.14 -7.55
CA ASP A 144 16.40 8.10 -8.63
C ASP A 144 15.49 7.74 -9.82
N LEU A 145 14.72 8.71 -10.32
CA LEU A 145 13.74 8.48 -11.38
C LEU A 145 14.36 8.06 -12.72
N LYS A 146 15.58 8.49 -13.01
CA LYS A 146 16.24 8.22 -14.30
C LYS A 146 17.07 6.94 -14.25
N THR A 147 17.92 6.83 -13.23
CA THR A 147 18.88 5.72 -13.09
C THR A 147 18.29 4.52 -12.36
N LYS A 148 17.20 4.71 -11.61
CA LYS A 148 16.58 3.75 -10.70
C LYS A 148 17.50 3.31 -9.56
N ALA A 149 18.59 4.04 -9.35
CA ALA A 149 19.52 3.80 -8.24
C ALA A 149 18.81 4.05 -6.90
N LYS A 150 18.97 3.10 -5.99
CA LYS A 150 18.42 3.15 -4.63
C LYS A 150 19.47 3.67 -3.65
N SER A 151 19.05 4.48 -2.69
CA SER A 151 19.88 4.95 -1.57
C SER A 151 19.05 4.99 -0.29
N VAL A 152 19.68 4.70 0.85
CA VAL A 152 19.07 4.78 2.16
C VAL A 152 19.12 6.21 2.67
N ILE A 153 17.99 6.71 3.18
CA ILE A 153 17.90 7.98 3.92
C ILE A 153 18.12 7.69 5.41
N VAL A 154 17.28 6.80 5.99
CA VAL A 154 17.40 6.32 7.38
C VAL A 154 16.91 4.88 7.48
N ASP A 155 17.55 4.06 8.35
CA ASP A 155 17.18 2.66 8.58
C ASP A 155 17.03 2.30 10.06
N ARG A 156 17.28 3.26 10.97
CA ARG A 156 17.35 3.01 12.42
C ARG A 156 16.75 4.15 13.23
N PHE A 157 16.24 3.77 14.38
CA PHE A 157 15.89 4.66 15.49
C PHE A 157 16.59 4.18 16.77
N GLU A 158 17.36 5.05 17.42
CA GLU A 158 18.14 4.71 18.63
C GLU A 158 19.01 3.43 18.48
N GLY A 159 19.65 3.28 17.32
CA GLY A 159 20.52 2.15 16.99
C GLY A 159 19.80 0.87 16.57
N LYS A 160 18.48 0.76 16.73
CA LYS A 160 17.65 -0.39 16.33
C LYS A 160 17.04 -0.18 14.95
N ARG A 161 16.99 -1.24 14.13
CA ARG A 161 16.34 -1.19 12.82
C ARG A 161 14.85 -0.99 12.94
N PHE A 162 14.25 -0.26 12.00
CA PHE A 162 12.81 -0.20 11.85
C PHE A 162 12.20 -1.59 11.65
N ASN A 163 10.91 -1.74 11.94
CA ASN A 163 10.21 -3.00 11.70
C ASN A 163 10.02 -3.28 10.21
N SER A 164 9.16 -2.52 9.56
CA SER A 164 8.95 -2.55 8.10
C SER A 164 8.18 -1.30 7.69
N PRO A 165 8.86 -0.16 7.43
CA PRO A 165 8.20 1.08 7.02
C PRO A 165 7.17 0.82 5.92
N ASN A 166 5.95 1.39 6.10
CA ASN A 166 4.79 1.04 5.28
C ASN A 166 4.32 2.20 4.39
N ASP A 167 3.90 3.33 4.95
CA ASP A 167 3.48 4.49 4.16
C ASP A 167 4.18 5.75 4.65
N LEU A 168 4.18 6.81 3.81
CA LEU A 168 4.86 8.05 4.11
C LEU A 168 4.20 9.26 3.46
N CYS A 169 4.40 10.43 4.07
CA CYS A 169 4.12 11.73 3.45
C CYS A 169 5.26 12.71 3.71
N ILE A 170 5.31 13.77 2.92
CA ILE A 170 6.31 14.84 3.06
C ILE A 170 5.60 16.13 3.47
N SER A 171 6.12 16.77 4.50
CA SER A 171 5.64 18.06 4.99
C SER A 171 5.74 19.14 3.90
N PRO A 172 4.64 19.84 3.58
CA PRO A 172 4.67 20.96 2.63
C PRO A 172 5.41 22.18 3.17
N ILE A 173 5.73 22.21 4.46
CA ILE A 173 6.34 23.36 5.15
C ILE A 173 7.86 23.28 5.13
N ASP A 174 8.42 22.13 5.52
CA ASP A 174 9.88 22.00 5.76
C ASP A 174 10.51 20.80 5.05
N GLY A 175 9.74 20.01 4.31
CA GLY A 175 10.25 18.82 3.61
C GLY A 175 10.59 17.65 4.52
N SER A 176 10.20 17.67 5.81
CA SER A 176 10.32 16.51 6.69
C SER A 176 9.46 15.36 6.18
N ILE A 177 9.97 14.14 6.32
CA ILE A 177 9.24 12.90 6.00
C ILE A 177 8.56 12.43 7.28
N TYR A 178 7.26 12.12 7.20
CA TYR A 178 6.52 11.40 8.22
C TYR A 178 6.21 10.01 7.69
N PHE A 179 6.41 8.97 8.51
CA PHE A 179 6.17 7.60 8.06
C PHE A 179 5.67 6.72 9.19
N THR A 180 5.02 5.63 8.80
CA THR A 180 4.53 4.58 9.69
C THR A 180 5.46 3.37 9.64
N ASP A 181 5.70 2.75 10.81
CA ASP A 181 6.55 1.57 10.95
C ASP A 181 5.81 0.42 11.66
N PRO A 182 4.83 -0.20 10.99
CA PRO A 182 4.26 -1.47 11.43
C PRO A 182 5.22 -2.63 11.15
N ALA A 183 4.83 -3.86 11.53
CA ALA A 183 5.63 -5.05 11.26
C ALA A 183 5.08 -5.91 10.09
N TYR A 184 4.30 -5.34 9.17
CA TYR A 184 3.63 -6.09 8.10
C TYR A 184 4.59 -6.78 7.13
N GLY A 185 5.75 -6.19 6.86
CA GLY A 185 6.76 -6.75 5.96
C GLY A 185 7.49 -7.96 6.53
N LEU A 186 7.44 -8.17 7.85
CA LEU A 186 8.10 -9.29 8.53
C LEU A 186 7.19 -10.52 8.63
N THR A 187 7.75 -11.71 8.43
CA THR A 187 7.03 -12.95 8.71
C THR A 187 6.75 -13.06 10.21
N GLY A 188 5.51 -13.41 10.55
CA GLY A 188 5.04 -13.38 11.93
C GLY A 188 4.57 -12.02 12.42
N THR A 189 4.74 -10.96 11.61
CA THR A 189 4.29 -9.58 11.89
C THR A 189 4.66 -9.11 13.29
N ASP A 190 3.70 -8.78 14.16
CA ASP A 190 3.96 -8.28 15.52
C ASP A 190 4.70 -9.30 16.43
N LYS A 191 4.67 -10.59 16.06
CA LYS A 191 5.38 -11.68 16.75
C LYS A 191 6.67 -12.10 16.06
N SER A 192 7.12 -11.36 15.05
CA SER A 192 8.34 -11.69 14.32
C SER A 192 9.57 -11.63 15.24
N PRO A 193 10.43 -12.67 15.23
CA PRO A 193 11.69 -12.64 15.98
C PRO A 193 12.72 -11.67 15.37
N ASP A 194 12.47 -11.17 14.17
CA ASP A 194 13.36 -10.24 13.48
C ASP A 194 13.14 -8.76 13.88
N ARG A 195 12.14 -8.49 14.72
CA ARG A 195 11.91 -7.14 15.26
C ARG A 195 13.02 -6.76 16.25
N GLU A 196 13.58 -5.55 16.05
CA GLU A 196 14.53 -4.95 16.99
C GLU A 196 13.84 -3.91 17.88
N LEU A 197 12.86 -3.16 17.33
CA LEU A 197 11.95 -2.31 18.11
C LEU A 197 10.86 -3.17 18.73
N ASP A 198 10.59 -2.98 20.01
CA ASP A 198 9.54 -3.68 20.77
C ASP A 198 8.15 -3.06 20.61
N PHE A 199 8.04 -2.02 19.78
CA PHE A 199 6.82 -1.31 19.45
C PHE A 199 6.71 -1.06 17.93
N THR A 200 5.52 -0.66 17.48
CA THR A 200 5.25 -0.05 16.19
C THR A 200 4.89 1.42 16.40
N GLY A 201 5.16 2.30 15.43
CA GLY A 201 4.99 3.72 15.68
C GLY A 201 4.95 4.60 14.44
N VAL A 202 4.74 5.88 14.70
CA VAL A 202 4.81 6.97 13.72
C VAL A 202 6.06 7.79 13.98
N PHE A 203 6.81 8.04 12.92
CA PHE A 203 8.11 8.72 12.99
C PHE A 203 8.17 9.94 12.08
N ARG A 204 9.08 10.85 12.40
CA ARG A 204 9.47 11.99 11.57
C ARG A 204 10.96 11.93 11.25
N VAL A 205 11.32 12.23 10.02
CA VAL A 205 12.71 12.43 9.55
C VAL A 205 12.86 13.84 9.03
N THR A 206 13.71 14.63 9.67
CA THR A 206 14.00 16.00 9.25
C THR A 206 14.83 16.04 7.95
N PRO A 207 14.97 17.20 7.26
CA PRO A 207 15.81 17.30 6.07
C PRO A 207 17.28 16.93 6.31
N ASP A 208 17.81 17.08 7.52
CA ASP A 208 19.14 16.66 7.96
C ASP A 208 19.18 15.20 8.46
N ASN A 209 18.15 14.42 8.16
CA ASN A 209 17.99 12.99 8.45
C ASN A 209 17.95 12.64 9.95
N LYS A 210 17.60 13.56 10.83
CA LYS A 210 17.34 13.25 12.23
C LYS A 210 15.99 12.58 12.39
N VAL A 211 15.97 11.40 13.05
CA VAL A 211 14.75 10.63 13.31
C VAL A 211 14.19 10.97 14.68
N THR A 212 12.88 11.18 14.77
CA THR A 212 12.13 11.34 16.03
C THR A 212 10.89 10.44 16.02
N LEU A 213 10.57 9.84 17.16
CA LEU A 213 9.32 9.12 17.38
C LEU A 213 8.22 10.12 17.77
N LEU A 214 7.11 10.14 17.02
CA LEU A 214 5.93 10.96 17.34
C LEU A 214 4.97 10.24 18.29
N GLY A 215 4.95 8.92 18.27
CA GLY A 215 4.15 8.10 19.15
C GLY A 215 4.17 6.63 18.81
N LYS A 216 3.87 5.80 19.80
CA LYS A 216 3.69 4.35 19.67
C LYS A 216 2.23 4.05 19.37
N TYR A 217 1.98 3.26 18.33
CA TYR A 217 0.64 2.96 17.82
C TYR A 217 0.54 1.50 17.41
N ASN A 218 -0.67 0.94 17.41
CA ASN A 218 -0.87 -0.46 17.04
C ASN A 218 -0.94 -0.61 15.52
N ALA A 219 0.14 -1.13 14.93
CA ALA A 219 0.26 -1.39 13.50
C ALA A 219 -0.25 -0.24 12.63
N PRO A 220 0.33 0.99 12.79
CA PRO A 220 -0.05 2.15 11.99
C PRO A 220 0.19 1.87 10.50
N ASN A 221 -0.67 2.45 9.62
CA ASN A 221 -0.64 2.21 8.19
C ASN A 221 -0.57 3.54 7.43
N GLY A 222 -1.61 3.92 6.68
CA GLY A 222 -1.63 5.15 5.91
C GLY A 222 -1.30 6.40 6.71
N ILE A 223 -0.65 7.38 6.06
CA ILE A 223 -0.25 8.64 6.70
C ILE A 223 -0.36 9.81 5.73
N GLY A 224 -0.78 10.97 6.23
CA GLY A 224 -0.90 12.20 5.44
C GLY A 224 -0.89 13.43 6.33
N ILE A 225 -0.48 14.56 5.75
CA ILE A 225 -0.34 15.83 6.48
C ILE A 225 -1.25 16.90 5.87
N SER A 226 -1.80 17.80 6.70
CA SER A 226 -2.61 18.93 6.26
C SER A 226 -1.77 19.96 5.47
N PRO A 227 -2.43 20.77 4.60
CA PRO A 227 -1.73 21.79 3.80
C PRO A 227 -0.97 22.83 4.61
N ASP A 228 -1.42 23.13 5.81
CA ASP A 228 -0.78 24.08 6.73
C ASP A 228 0.32 23.43 7.60
N GLY A 229 0.55 22.11 7.46
CA GLY A 229 1.52 21.35 8.23
C GLY A 229 1.20 21.17 9.71
N ARG A 230 -0.02 21.53 10.15
CA ARG A 230 -0.40 21.51 11.58
C ARG A 230 -1.09 20.24 12.03
N HIS A 231 -1.59 19.43 11.10
CA HIS A 231 -2.30 18.20 11.40
C HIS A 231 -1.67 17.02 10.62
N LEU A 232 -1.30 15.97 11.34
CA LEU A 232 -0.85 14.72 10.75
C LEU A 232 -1.90 13.64 11.03
N TYR A 233 -2.34 12.98 9.97
CA TYR A 233 -3.33 11.91 10.04
C TYR A 233 -2.63 10.57 9.80
N HIS A 234 -2.99 9.54 10.56
CA HIS A 234 -2.57 8.19 10.27
C HIS A 234 -3.65 7.17 10.60
N THR A 235 -3.55 6.00 9.99
CA THR A 235 -4.38 4.85 10.32
C THR A 235 -3.76 4.07 11.47
N ASP A 236 -4.57 3.64 12.44
CA ASP A 236 -4.22 2.80 13.58
C ASP A 236 -5.20 1.64 13.68
N ARG A 237 -4.70 0.43 13.96
CA ARG A 237 -5.53 -0.78 14.01
C ARG A 237 -6.67 -0.70 15.03
N ASP A 238 -6.39 -0.12 16.20
CA ASP A 238 -7.36 -0.07 17.31
C ASP A 238 -8.25 1.17 17.24
N GLN A 239 -7.62 2.34 17.01
CA GLN A 239 -8.30 3.63 17.06
C GLN A 239 -8.95 4.02 15.72
N GLY A 240 -8.62 3.33 14.62
CA GLY A 240 -9.05 3.66 13.27
C GLY A 240 -8.19 4.77 12.68
N TRP A 241 -8.68 5.99 12.61
CA TRP A 241 -7.92 7.14 12.12
C TRP A 241 -7.63 8.11 13.25
N VAL A 242 -6.37 8.46 13.38
CA VAL A 242 -5.85 9.36 14.42
C VAL A 242 -5.39 10.66 13.76
N VAL A 243 -5.62 11.77 14.44
CA VAL A 243 -5.06 13.07 14.08
C VAL A 243 -4.15 13.57 15.19
N HIS A 244 -2.94 13.98 14.81
CA HIS A 244 -2.00 14.72 15.66
C HIS A 244 -2.16 16.22 15.43
N SER A 245 -2.03 17.01 16.48
CA SER A 245 -1.70 18.42 16.37
C SER A 245 -0.18 18.57 16.41
N LEU A 246 0.37 19.25 15.43
CA LEU A 246 1.82 19.49 15.33
C LEU A 246 2.16 20.92 15.76
N ASP A 247 3.31 21.09 16.42
CA ASP A 247 3.90 22.39 16.72
C ASP A 247 4.63 23.01 15.50
N GLY A 248 5.21 24.20 15.66
CA GLY A 248 5.96 24.88 14.61
C GLY A 248 7.25 24.16 14.19
N GLN A 249 7.70 23.16 14.95
CA GLN A 249 8.85 22.31 14.64
C GLN A 249 8.41 20.94 14.06
N GLY A 250 7.11 20.73 13.83
CA GLY A 250 6.54 19.49 13.29
C GLY A 250 6.58 18.31 14.27
N GLN A 251 6.63 18.60 15.59
CA GLN A 251 6.50 17.58 16.63
C GLN A 251 5.05 17.42 17.05
N SER A 252 4.63 16.22 17.43
CA SER A 252 3.29 15.97 17.93
C SER A 252 3.16 16.50 19.36
N VAL A 253 2.24 17.45 19.56
CA VAL A 253 1.90 17.99 20.89
C VAL A 253 0.68 17.32 21.49
N SER A 254 -0.16 16.71 20.66
CA SER A 254 -1.31 15.92 21.09
C SER A 254 -1.81 15.02 19.96
N SER A 255 -2.53 13.96 20.30
CA SER A 255 -3.22 13.13 19.32
C SER A 255 -4.59 12.69 19.86
N ARG A 256 -5.53 12.45 18.95
CA ARG A 256 -6.88 11.97 19.26
C ARG A 256 -7.46 11.20 18.07
N PRO A 257 -8.52 10.39 18.26
CA PRO A 257 -9.30 9.88 17.15
C PRO A 257 -9.77 11.05 16.25
N PHE A 258 -9.59 10.87 14.94
CA PHE A 258 -10.01 11.87 13.94
C PHE A 258 -11.50 11.80 13.67
N ILE A 259 -12.06 10.58 13.66
CA ILE A 259 -13.43 10.31 13.25
C ILE A 259 -14.12 9.48 14.32
N ASP A 260 -15.36 9.84 14.69
CA ASP A 260 -16.27 8.88 15.33
C ASP A 260 -16.81 7.90 14.28
N ARG A 261 -16.17 6.73 14.21
CA ARG A 261 -16.48 5.70 13.21
C ARG A 261 -17.93 5.21 13.28
N ALA A 262 -18.42 5.02 14.51
CA ALA A 262 -19.78 4.50 14.74
C ALA A 262 -20.85 5.50 14.31
N ALA A 263 -20.70 6.76 14.72
CA ALA A 263 -21.61 7.83 14.35
C ALA A 263 -21.66 8.10 12.84
N GLN A 264 -20.57 7.79 12.12
CA GLN A 264 -20.46 8.06 10.68
C GLN A 264 -20.62 6.81 9.79
N GLY A 265 -21.07 5.70 10.36
CA GLY A 265 -21.45 4.50 9.62
C GLY A 265 -20.31 3.78 8.93
N PHE A 266 -19.08 3.84 9.49
CA PHE A 266 -17.98 3.01 9.03
C PHE A 266 -18.20 1.56 9.46
N LYS A 267 -18.09 0.64 8.50
CA LYS A 267 -18.25 -0.81 8.75
C LYS A 267 -16.95 -1.46 9.20
N SER A 268 -15.82 -1.01 8.62
CA SER A 268 -14.49 -1.49 9.00
C SER A 268 -14.00 -0.83 10.29
N THR A 269 -13.28 -1.59 11.10
CA THR A 269 -12.62 -1.10 12.30
C THR A 269 -11.26 -0.50 12.00
N SER A 270 -10.65 -0.84 10.87
CA SER A 270 -9.34 -0.34 10.43
C SER A 270 -9.42 0.19 9.01
N GLY A 271 -8.69 1.26 8.74
CA GLY A 271 -8.37 1.72 7.39
C GLY A 271 -7.03 1.16 6.93
N ASP A 272 -6.64 1.58 5.73
CA ASP A 272 -5.34 1.26 5.11
C ASP A 272 -4.61 2.57 4.77
N GLY A 273 -4.14 2.78 3.54
CA GLY A 273 -3.53 4.03 3.12
C GLY A 273 -4.46 5.24 3.16
N LEU A 274 -3.92 6.43 3.08
CA LEU A 274 -4.69 7.68 2.98
C LEU A 274 -3.91 8.79 2.25
N LYS A 275 -4.64 9.79 1.73
CA LYS A 275 -4.05 11.03 1.19
C LYS A 275 -4.84 12.25 1.65
N VAL A 276 -4.16 13.39 1.73
CA VAL A 276 -4.78 14.68 2.04
C VAL A 276 -4.74 15.56 0.79
N ASP A 277 -5.88 16.17 0.44
CA ASP A 277 -5.95 17.09 -0.69
C ASP A 277 -5.53 18.53 -0.32
N GLN A 278 -5.43 19.39 -1.34
CA GLN A 278 -5.01 20.78 -1.17
C GLN A 278 -5.95 21.62 -0.27
N THR A 279 -7.17 21.17 -0.07
CA THR A 279 -8.18 21.83 0.78
C THR A 279 -8.31 21.20 2.16
N GLY A 280 -7.48 20.17 2.44
CA GLY A 280 -7.40 19.50 3.74
C GLY A 280 -8.39 18.37 3.93
N ASN A 281 -9.15 17.96 2.88
CA ASN A 281 -9.96 16.76 2.99
C ASN A 281 -9.06 15.52 2.97
N VAL A 282 -9.44 14.52 3.77
CA VAL A 282 -8.70 13.27 3.92
C VAL A 282 -9.44 12.16 3.15
N TRP A 283 -8.72 11.53 2.23
CA TRP A 283 -9.18 10.43 1.38
C TRP A 283 -8.68 9.12 1.98
N LEU A 284 -9.56 8.39 2.63
CA LEU A 284 -9.27 7.24 3.49
C LEU A 284 -9.57 5.94 2.76
N SER A 285 -8.58 5.07 2.63
CA SER A 285 -8.74 3.72 2.07
C SER A 285 -9.23 2.72 3.13
N GLY A 286 -9.83 1.63 2.64
CA GLY A 286 -10.38 0.53 3.44
C GLY A 286 -11.55 -0.10 2.68
N ASP A 287 -12.78 0.02 3.18
CA ASP A 287 -14.02 -0.40 2.48
C ASP A 287 -14.38 0.59 1.34
N GLY A 288 -13.50 0.68 0.33
CA GLY A 288 -13.50 1.73 -0.67
C GLY A 288 -12.73 2.97 -0.22
N ILE A 289 -13.01 4.14 -0.83
CA ILE A 289 -12.39 5.41 -0.46
C ILE A 289 -13.43 6.31 0.19
N SER A 290 -13.26 6.60 1.48
CA SER A 290 -14.08 7.58 2.21
C SER A 290 -13.45 8.96 2.13
N ILE A 291 -14.24 9.98 1.81
CA ILE A 291 -13.82 11.39 1.77
C ILE A 291 -14.34 12.07 3.04
N VAL A 292 -13.42 12.59 3.84
CA VAL A 292 -13.69 13.19 5.15
C VAL A 292 -13.16 14.62 5.15
N ASN A 293 -13.97 15.57 5.56
CA ASN A 293 -13.54 16.97 5.64
C ASN A 293 -12.61 17.22 6.85
N PRO A 294 -11.93 18.38 6.93
CA PRO A 294 -11.01 18.69 8.04
C PRO A 294 -11.64 18.64 9.45
N GLN A 295 -12.96 18.74 9.54
CA GLN A 295 -13.71 18.66 10.80
C GLN A 295 -14.06 17.21 11.21
N GLY A 296 -13.63 16.22 10.41
CA GLY A 296 -13.87 14.81 10.67
C GLY A 296 -15.26 14.32 10.21
N LYS A 297 -15.99 15.10 9.40
CA LYS A 297 -17.28 14.68 8.82
C LYS A 297 -17.04 13.93 7.51
N ARG A 298 -17.59 12.72 7.40
CA ARG A 298 -17.62 11.95 6.16
C ARG A 298 -18.60 12.57 5.17
N ILE A 299 -18.10 13.08 4.04
CA ILE A 299 -18.89 13.80 3.05
C ILE A 299 -19.24 12.97 1.82
N GLY A 300 -18.49 11.88 1.59
CA GLY A 300 -18.74 10.96 0.47
C GLY A 300 -17.95 9.68 0.59
N VAL A 301 -18.25 8.74 -0.30
CA VAL A 301 -17.52 7.49 -0.42
C VAL A 301 -17.50 6.98 -1.87
N ILE A 302 -16.36 6.50 -2.32
CA ILE A 302 -16.25 5.69 -3.54
C ILE A 302 -16.33 4.24 -3.07
N ARG A 303 -17.51 3.63 -3.24
CA ARG A 303 -17.74 2.21 -2.91
C ARG A 303 -17.05 1.35 -3.95
N ILE A 304 -16.29 0.38 -3.49
CA ILE A 304 -15.57 -0.57 -4.35
C ILE A 304 -15.90 -1.99 -3.87
N THR A 305 -16.10 -2.91 -4.79
CA THR A 305 -16.23 -4.32 -4.44
C THR A 305 -14.86 -4.88 -4.08
N GLY A 306 -14.60 -5.10 -2.80
CA GLY A 306 -13.31 -5.51 -2.24
C GLY A 306 -12.55 -4.36 -1.59
N PRO A 307 -11.40 -4.66 -0.97
CA PRO A 307 -10.61 -3.68 -0.23
C PRO A 307 -9.88 -2.71 -1.17
N ALA A 308 -9.81 -1.45 -0.76
CA ALA A 308 -8.90 -0.45 -1.30
C ALA A 308 -7.73 -0.28 -0.32
N ALA A 309 -6.51 -0.56 -0.78
CA ALA A 309 -5.32 -0.48 0.05
C ALA A 309 -4.81 0.97 0.18
N ASN A 310 -4.75 1.71 -0.94
CA ASN A 310 -4.22 3.07 -0.94
C ASN A 310 -4.82 3.88 -2.10
N CYS A 311 -4.58 5.17 -2.13
CA CYS A 311 -4.97 6.04 -3.24
C CYS A 311 -3.94 7.13 -3.51
N GLU A 312 -4.06 7.80 -4.68
CA GLU A 312 -3.24 8.94 -5.07
C GLU A 312 -4.07 9.98 -5.81
N ILE A 313 -3.92 11.24 -5.46
CA ILE A 313 -4.51 12.37 -6.17
C ILE A 313 -3.55 12.79 -7.27
N GLY A 314 -3.83 12.40 -8.51
CA GLY A 314 -2.99 12.70 -9.66
C GLY A 314 -3.06 14.18 -10.08
N ALA A 315 -1.93 14.70 -10.55
CA ALA A 315 -1.87 16.07 -11.12
C ALA A 315 -2.66 16.19 -12.43
N ASP A 316 -3.04 15.07 -13.04
CA ASP A 316 -3.87 14.99 -14.26
C ASP A 316 -5.39 15.07 -13.96
N GLY A 317 -5.78 15.24 -12.70
CA GLY A 317 -7.18 15.36 -12.29
C GLY A 317 -7.91 14.04 -12.07
N HIS A 318 -7.18 12.96 -11.80
CA HIS A 318 -7.76 11.69 -11.40
C HIS A 318 -7.34 11.29 -9.97
N LEU A 319 -8.22 10.59 -9.29
CA LEU A 319 -7.87 9.76 -8.15
C LEU A 319 -7.53 8.37 -8.68
N TYR A 320 -6.33 7.91 -8.35
CA TYR A 320 -5.89 6.53 -8.59
C TYR A 320 -6.08 5.72 -7.33
N ILE A 321 -6.54 4.49 -7.47
CA ILE A 321 -6.91 3.64 -6.34
C ILE A 321 -6.20 2.30 -6.51
N ALA A 322 -5.42 1.91 -5.51
CA ALA A 322 -4.89 0.57 -5.37
C ALA A 322 -5.96 -0.30 -4.69
N ALA A 323 -6.57 -1.20 -5.46
CA ALA A 323 -7.71 -2.01 -5.05
C ALA A 323 -7.36 -3.50 -5.13
N ASN A 324 -6.71 -4.03 -4.09
CA ASN A 324 -6.26 -5.41 -4.01
C ASN A 324 -5.35 -5.79 -5.20
N ARG A 325 -5.89 -6.48 -6.21
CA ARG A 325 -5.15 -6.93 -7.41
C ARG A 325 -5.21 -5.96 -8.58
N HIS A 326 -5.90 -4.83 -8.42
CA HIS A 326 -6.23 -3.90 -9.50
C HIS A 326 -5.73 -2.49 -9.20
N LEU A 327 -5.48 -1.75 -10.27
CA LEU A 327 -5.43 -0.30 -10.25
C LEU A 327 -6.70 0.23 -10.89
N MET A 328 -7.31 1.22 -10.26
CA MET A 328 -8.51 1.90 -10.73
C MET A 328 -8.27 3.40 -10.76
N ARG A 329 -9.11 4.13 -11.49
CA ARG A 329 -9.14 5.60 -11.42
C ARG A 329 -10.55 6.14 -11.55
N VAL A 330 -10.73 7.37 -11.06
CA VAL A 330 -11.93 8.17 -11.26
C VAL A 330 -11.53 9.62 -11.44
N LYS A 331 -12.23 10.36 -12.32
CA LYS A 331 -12.00 11.79 -12.51
C LYS A 331 -12.46 12.57 -11.28
N ILE A 332 -11.62 13.50 -10.81
CA ILE A 332 -11.89 14.34 -9.64
C ILE A 332 -11.63 15.82 -9.93
N LYS A 333 -12.20 16.69 -9.09
CA LYS A 333 -11.97 18.15 -9.06
C LYS A 333 -10.97 18.54 -7.98
N ALA A 334 -10.81 17.67 -6.95
CA ALA A 334 -9.82 17.84 -5.89
C ALA A 334 -8.41 17.95 -6.45
N LYS A 335 -7.55 18.70 -5.78
CA LYS A 335 -6.17 18.93 -6.20
C LYS A 335 -5.20 18.29 -5.22
N LYS A 336 -4.12 17.74 -5.76
CA LYS A 336 -3.00 17.19 -4.98
C LYS A 336 -2.38 18.29 -4.10
N LEU A 337 -2.06 17.92 -2.87
CA LEU A 337 -1.22 18.74 -2.00
C LEU A 337 0.17 18.89 -2.62
N LYS A 338 0.65 20.12 -2.74
CA LYS A 338 2.00 20.40 -3.23
C LYS A 338 2.99 20.23 -2.09
N ALA A 339 3.89 19.27 -2.22
CA ALA A 339 5.07 19.20 -1.38
C ALA A 339 6.11 20.23 -1.85
N PRO A 340 7.01 20.74 -0.98
CA PRO A 340 8.17 21.51 -1.40
C PRO A 340 9.03 20.65 -2.34
N VAL A 341 9.49 21.26 -3.41
CA VAL A 341 10.31 20.63 -4.47
C VAL A 341 11.71 20.31 -3.95
#